data_4d75712a698e7f88debd56d3ec868ad8
#
_entry.id   4d75712a698e7f88debd56d3ec868ad8
#
_cell.length_a   1.000
_cell.length_b   1.000
_cell.length_c   1.000
_cell.angle_alpha   90.00
_cell.angle_beta   90.00
_cell.angle_gamma   90.00
#
_symmetry.space_group_name_H-M   'P 1'
#
loop_
_entity.id
_entity.type
_entity.pdbx_description
1 polymer ?
#
loop_
_entity_poly.entity_id
_entity_poly.type
_entity_poly.pdbx_seq_one_letter_code
_entity_poly.pdbx_strand_id
1 'polypeptide(L)'
;MSSIDERITQFENMAMADPTNEMAHFSLGSAYMQAERPAEAAASFEQCITLNPEMSKAYQLCGEAMLAAGWEDRAVAHLNRGYEVAAAKGDRMPQEAIEALLIGVGKPIPEISDAAAASAEIIAASGSFICKRTGTPGSELESPPFKGPIGEWIAENITVETWDQWIGQGTKVINEMRLDLSRPEDSAMYDEHMNEFLGVPEELR
;
A
#
# COMPACT_ATOMS: atom_id res chain seq x y z
N MET A 1 15.81 -21.48 10.50
CA MET A 1 14.53 -21.02 9.88
C MET A 1 13.44 -21.47 10.82
N SER A 2 12.60 -20.57 11.30
CA SER A 2 11.44 -20.91 12.13
C SER A 2 10.49 -21.78 11.30
N SER A 3 9.92 -22.84 11.90
CA SER A 3 8.93 -23.67 11.22
C SER A 3 7.66 -22.85 10.93
N ILE A 4 6.84 -23.26 9.97
CA ILE A 4 5.60 -22.56 9.67
C ILE A 4 4.67 -22.54 10.89
N ASP A 5 4.67 -23.60 11.71
CA ASP A 5 3.89 -23.68 12.92
C ASP A 5 4.35 -22.69 13.99
N GLU A 6 5.68 -22.47 14.13
CA GLU A 6 6.19 -21.43 15.04
C GLU A 6 5.76 -20.03 14.60
N ARG A 7 5.72 -19.76 13.29
CA ARG A 7 5.23 -18.49 12.74
C ARG A 7 3.74 -18.31 12.98
N ILE A 8 2.94 -19.34 12.78
CA ILE A 8 1.50 -19.31 13.10
C ILE A 8 1.32 -18.96 14.56
N THR A 9 1.97 -19.72 15.48
CA THR A 9 1.88 -19.46 16.92
C THR A 9 2.30 -18.03 17.28
N GLN A 10 3.34 -17.51 16.64
CA GLN A 10 3.77 -16.13 16.85
C GLN A 10 2.68 -15.12 16.44
N PHE A 11 2.07 -15.29 15.26
CA PHE A 11 1.04 -14.36 14.78
C PHE A 11 -0.28 -14.52 15.52
N GLU A 12 -0.64 -15.74 15.95
CA GLU A 12 -1.77 -15.97 16.87
C GLU A 12 -1.58 -15.19 18.17
N ASN A 13 -0.41 -15.27 18.80
CA ASN A 13 -0.10 -14.51 20.00
C ASN A 13 -0.16 -13.00 19.77
N MET A 14 0.30 -12.51 18.61
CA MET A 14 0.20 -11.08 18.26
C MET A 14 -1.25 -10.64 18.11
N ALA A 15 -2.09 -11.41 17.41
CA ALA A 15 -3.50 -11.12 17.23
C ALA A 15 -4.29 -11.23 18.55
N MET A 16 -3.89 -12.13 19.46
CA MET A 16 -4.48 -12.24 20.81
C MET A 16 -4.06 -11.07 21.72
N ALA A 17 -2.82 -10.61 21.62
CA ALA A 17 -2.30 -9.49 22.41
C ALA A 17 -2.92 -8.15 21.99
N ASP A 18 -3.16 -7.98 20.69
CA ASP A 18 -3.82 -6.81 20.11
C ASP A 18 -4.81 -7.24 19.03
N PRO A 19 -6.07 -7.54 19.40
CA PRO A 19 -7.10 -7.96 18.44
C PRO A 19 -7.48 -6.91 17.40
N THR A 20 -7.07 -5.66 17.57
CA THR A 20 -7.34 -4.56 16.65
C THR A 20 -6.20 -4.31 15.64
N ASN A 21 -5.14 -5.09 15.72
CA ASN A 21 -4.00 -5.02 14.81
C ASN A 21 -4.31 -5.77 13.51
N GLU A 22 -4.72 -5.05 12.46
CA GLU A 22 -5.04 -5.63 11.17
C GLU A 22 -3.86 -6.35 10.53
N MET A 23 -2.61 -5.87 10.77
CA MET A 23 -1.41 -6.50 10.22
C MET A 23 -1.07 -7.84 10.89
N ALA A 24 -1.43 -8.01 12.17
CA ALA A 24 -1.30 -9.31 12.84
C ALA A 24 -2.23 -10.35 12.18
N HIS A 25 -3.50 -9.98 11.93
CA HIS A 25 -4.47 -10.83 11.25
C HIS A 25 -4.08 -11.10 9.79
N PHE A 26 -3.54 -10.10 9.06
CA PHE A 26 -3.04 -10.27 7.71
C PHE A 26 -1.86 -11.26 7.65
N SER A 27 -0.90 -11.13 8.57
CA SER A 27 0.27 -11.99 8.67
C SER A 27 -0.11 -13.42 9.07
N LEU A 28 -1.09 -13.57 9.97
CA LEU A 28 -1.63 -14.85 10.38
C LEU A 28 -2.31 -15.57 9.20
N GLY A 29 -3.16 -14.87 8.46
CA GLY A 29 -3.80 -15.41 7.25
C GLY A 29 -2.78 -15.89 6.22
N SER A 30 -1.73 -15.09 5.99
CA SER A 30 -0.64 -15.45 5.10
C SER A 30 0.15 -16.68 5.56
N ALA A 31 0.36 -16.83 6.88
CA ALA A 31 1.01 -18.01 7.46
C ALA A 31 0.13 -19.27 7.33
N TYR A 32 -1.19 -19.15 7.54
CA TYR A 32 -2.11 -20.25 7.31
C TYR A 32 -2.19 -20.68 5.84
N MET A 33 -2.13 -19.75 4.87
CA MET A 33 -2.04 -20.10 3.45
C MET A 33 -0.77 -20.93 3.15
N GLN A 34 0.38 -20.52 3.70
CA GLN A 34 1.64 -21.25 3.56
C GLN A 34 1.61 -22.64 4.23
N ALA A 35 0.77 -22.83 5.24
CA ALA A 35 0.56 -24.09 5.93
C ALA A 35 -0.53 -24.97 5.29
N GLU A 36 -1.05 -24.57 4.11
CA GLU A 36 -2.16 -25.26 3.42
C GLU A 36 -3.44 -25.37 4.28
N ARG A 37 -3.70 -24.32 5.09
CA ARG A 37 -4.87 -24.21 5.98
C ARG A 37 -5.78 -23.06 5.51
N PRO A 38 -6.44 -23.21 4.34
CA PRO A 38 -7.12 -22.10 3.69
C PRO A 38 -8.37 -21.61 4.46
N ALA A 39 -9.04 -22.47 5.20
CA ALA A 39 -10.21 -22.07 5.98
C ALA A 39 -9.85 -21.09 7.13
N GLU A 40 -8.75 -21.37 7.83
CA GLU A 40 -8.24 -20.50 8.90
C GLU A 40 -7.62 -19.22 8.31
N ALA A 41 -7.00 -19.32 7.13
CA ALA A 41 -6.50 -18.15 6.41
C ALA A 41 -7.63 -17.20 6.05
N ALA A 42 -8.74 -17.71 5.50
CA ALA A 42 -9.90 -16.91 5.16
C ALA A 42 -10.46 -16.18 6.38
N ALA A 43 -10.61 -16.85 7.52
CA ALA A 43 -11.09 -16.23 8.76
C ALA A 43 -10.17 -15.11 9.25
N SER A 44 -8.85 -15.29 9.15
CA SER A 44 -7.87 -14.28 9.54
C SER A 44 -7.92 -13.06 8.60
N PHE A 45 -8.04 -13.26 7.29
CA PHE A 45 -8.20 -12.17 6.34
C PHE A 45 -9.55 -11.44 6.49
N GLU A 46 -10.64 -12.13 6.83
CA GLU A 46 -11.92 -11.49 7.14
C GLU A 46 -11.80 -10.54 8.35
N GLN A 47 -11.07 -10.95 9.40
CA GLN A 47 -10.78 -10.05 10.53
C GLN A 47 -9.95 -8.84 10.08
N CYS A 48 -8.91 -9.05 9.26
CA CYS A 48 -8.14 -7.95 8.68
C CYS A 48 -9.02 -6.97 7.91
N ILE A 49 -9.92 -7.46 7.04
CA ILE A 49 -10.88 -6.65 6.26
C ILE A 49 -11.84 -5.89 7.18
N THR A 50 -12.29 -6.53 8.26
CA THR A 50 -13.19 -5.89 9.24
C THR A 50 -12.53 -4.70 9.92
N LEU A 51 -11.23 -4.81 10.23
CA LEU A 51 -10.43 -3.76 10.86
C LEU A 51 -9.99 -2.69 9.87
N ASN A 52 -9.67 -3.08 8.64
CA ASN A 52 -9.26 -2.17 7.57
C ASN A 52 -9.98 -2.51 6.25
N PRO A 53 -11.20 -1.98 6.05
CA PRO A 53 -12.00 -2.25 4.85
C PRO A 53 -11.42 -1.71 3.54
N GLU A 54 -10.36 -0.90 3.62
CA GLU A 54 -9.70 -0.32 2.45
C GLU A 54 -8.45 -1.10 2.00
N MET A 55 -8.16 -2.22 2.64
CA MET A 55 -7.01 -3.05 2.27
C MET A 55 -7.37 -4.01 1.13
N SER A 56 -7.27 -3.52 -0.12
CA SER A 56 -7.55 -4.28 -1.35
C SER A 56 -6.83 -5.64 -1.41
N LYS A 57 -5.57 -5.69 -0.94
CA LYS A 57 -4.78 -6.93 -0.87
C LYS A 57 -5.38 -7.98 0.07
N ALA A 58 -6.01 -7.56 1.17
CA ALA A 58 -6.67 -8.50 2.09
C ALA A 58 -7.88 -9.16 1.44
N TYR A 59 -8.67 -8.43 0.65
CA TYR A 59 -9.78 -8.99 -0.12
C TYR A 59 -9.30 -10.01 -1.16
N GLN A 60 -8.23 -9.71 -1.88
CA GLN A 60 -7.63 -10.64 -2.84
C GLN A 60 -7.27 -11.96 -2.16
N LEU A 61 -6.46 -11.90 -1.08
CA LEU A 61 -5.99 -13.10 -0.39
C LEU A 61 -7.11 -13.84 0.34
N CYS A 62 -8.12 -13.13 0.84
CA CYS A 62 -9.32 -13.72 1.40
C CYS A 62 -10.08 -14.53 0.36
N GLY A 63 -10.27 -13.96 -0.83
CA GLY A 63 -10.89 -14.66 -1.96
C GLY A 63 -10.12 -15.90 -2.39
N GLU A 64 -8.78 -15.80 -2.52
CA GLU A 64 -7.91 -16.95 -2.80
C GLU A 64 -8.08 -18.05 -1.76
N ALA A 65 -8.05 -17.70 -0.47
CA ALA A 65 -8.21 -18.64 0.63
C ALA A 65 -9.59 -19.31 0.62
N MET A 66 -10.65 -18.55 0.37
CA MET A 66 -12.01 -19.07 0.26
C MET A 66 -12.18 -20.01 -0.94
N LEU A 67 -11.58 -19.69 -2.09
CA LEU A 67 -11.57 -20.58 -3.26
C LEU A 67 -10.85 -21.89 -2.95
N ALA A 68 -9.69 -21.81 -2.29
CA ALA A 68 -8.93 -22.99 -1.86
C ALA A 68 -9.69 -23.84 -0.82
N ALA A 69 -10.55 -23.20 0.01
CA ALA A 69 -11.42 -23.89 0.95
C ALA A 69 -12.73 -24.43 0.30
N GLY A 70 -12.96 -24.18 -1.00
CA GLY A 70 -14.17 -24.59 -1.70
C GLY A 70 -15.39 -23.70 -1.44
N TRP A 71 -15.22 -22.49 -0.92
CA TRP A 71 -16.30 -21.54 -0.58
C TRP A 71 -16.50 -20.51 -1.71
N GLU A 72 -16.81 -20.98 -2.92
CA GLU A 72 -16.85 -20.16 -4.14
C GLU A 72 -17.76 -18.94 -4.01
N ASP A 73 -19.02 -19.10 -3.53
CA ASP A 73 -19.95 -17.97 -3.45
C ASP A 73 -19.47 -16.86 -2.50
N ARG A 74 -18.86 -17.25 -1.37
CA ARG A 74 -18.27 -16.30 -0.43
C ARG A 74 -17.05 -15.62 -1.01
N ALA A 75 -16.21 -16.40 -1.69
CA ALA A 75 -15.04 -15.87 -2.39
C ALA A 75 -15.42 -14.80 -3.39
N VAL A 76 -16.42 -15.08 -4.24
CA VAL A 76 -16.90 -14.13 -5.25
C VAL A 76 -17.42 -12.83 -4.61
N ALA A 77 -18.15 -12.91 -3.51
CA ALA A 77 -18.62 -11.72 -2.79
C ALA A 77 -17.44 -10.84 -2.30
N HIS A 78 -16.41 -11.46 -1.71
CA HIS A 78 -15.22 -10.74 -1.25
C HIS A 78 -14.38 -10.19 -2.40
N LEU A 79 -14.21 -10.96 -3.46
CA LEU A 79 -13.48 -10.54 -4.66
C LEU A 79 -14.15 -9.36 -5.35
N ASN A 80 -15.49 -9.37 -5.49
CA ASN A 80 -16.23 -8.24 -6.06
C ASN A 80 -16.01 -6.97 -5.24
N ARG A 81 -16.13 -7.06 -3.92
CA ARG A 81 -15.89 -5.92 -3.04
C ARG A 81 -14.43 -5.45 -3.09
N GLY A 82 -13.49 -6.39 -3.11
CA GLY A 82 -12.07 -6.10 -3.24
C GLY A 82 -11.72 -5.42 -4.56
N TYR A 83 -12.39 -5.80 -5.65
CA TYR A 83 -12.24 -5.17 -6.96
C TYR A 83 -12.66 -3.69 -6.93
N GLU A 84 -13.82 -3.39 -6.32
CA GLU A 84 -14.29 -2.02 -6.14
C GLU A 84 -13.31 -1.18 -5.30
N VAL A 85 -12.82 -1.74 -4.18
CA VAL A 85 -11.85 -1.07 -3.30
C VAL A 85 -10.54 -0.81 -4.03
N ALA A 86 -10.02 -1.79 -4.75
CA ALA A 86 -8.79 -1.67 -5.52
C ALA A 86 -8.92 -0.62 -6.63
N ALA A 87 -10.05 -0.61 -7.36
CA ALA A 87 -10.33 0.36 -8.40
C ALA A 87 -10.41 1.79 -7.83
N ALA A 88 -11.14 1.98 -6.72
CA ALA A 88 -11.28 3.29 -6.08
C ALA A 88 -9.96 3.88 -5.58
N LYS A 89 -8.98 3.02 -5.23
CA LYS A 89 -7.64 3.42 -4.75
C LYS A 89 -6.58 3.45 -5.85
N GLY A 90 -6.88 2.95 -7.03
CA GLY A 90 -5.89 2.76 -8.09
C GLY A 90 -4.88 1.64 -7.81
N ASP A 91 -5.21 0.70 -6.94
CA ASP A 91 -4.38 -0.46 -6.57
C ASP A 91 -4.39 -1.52 -7.68
N ARG A 92 -3.68 -1.27 -8.76
CA ARG A 92 -3.70 -2.10 -9.98
C ARG A 92 -3.33 -3.56 -9.74
N MET A 93 -2.30 -3.85 -8.93
CA MET A 93 -1.86 -5.23 -8.71
C MET A 93 -2.94 -6.11 -8.03
N PRO A 94 -3.57 -5.70 -6.91
CA PRO A 94 -4.71 -6.44 -6.36
C PRO A 94 -5.89 -6.49 -7.31
N GLN A 95 -6.18 -5.43 -8.06
CA GLN A 95 -7.28 -5.38 -9.02
C GLN A 95 -7.11 -6.43 -10.12
N GLU A 96 -5.96 -6.47 -10.79
CA GLU A 96 -5.63 -7.44 -11.85
C GLU A 96 -5.64 -8.89 -11.32
N ALA A 97 -5.15 -9.11 -10.09
CA ALA A 97 -5.17 -10.42 -9.47
C ALA A 97 -6.59 -10.89 -9.14
N ILE A 98 -7.46 -10.00 -8.62
CA ILE A 98 -8.88 -10.29 -8.36
C ILE A 98 -9.62 -10.60 -9.66
N GLU A 99 -9.37 -9.84 -10.71
CA GLU A 99 -9.92 -10.07 -12.04
C GLU A 99 -9.58 -11.49 -12.54
N ALA A 100 -8.31 -11.87 -12.45
CA ALA A 100 -7.86 -13.20 -12.83
C ALA A 100 -8.56 -14.32 -12.03
N LEU A 101 -8.79 -14.12 -10.74
CA LEU A 101 -9.51 -15.07 -9.89
C LEU A 101 -10.97 -15.19 -10.28
N LEU A 102 -11.67 -14.08 -10.53
CA LEU A 102 -13.07 -14.08 -10.98
C LEU A 102 -13.23 -14.78 -12.34
N ILE A 103 -12.34 -14.47 -13.29
CA ILE A 103 -12.30 -15.15 -14.59
C ILE A 103 -12.05 -16.65 -14.39
N GLY A 104 -11.14 -17.03 -13.51
CA GLY A 104 -10.79 -18.43 -13.24
C GLY A 104 -11.97 -19.26 -12.72
N VAL A 105 -12.90 -18.65 -12.00
CA VAL A 105 -14.15 -19.29 -11.53
C VAL A 105 -15.36 -19.01 -12.43
N GLY A 106 -15.14 -18.43 -13.62
CA GLY A 106 -16.19 -18.18 -14.60
C GLY A 106 -17.21 -17.13 -14.18
N LYS A 107 -16.84 -16.18 -13.32
CA LYS A 107 -17.70 -15.08 -12.87
C LYS A 107 -17.37 -13.80 -13.64
N PRO A 108 -18.39 -12.95 -13.90
CA PRO A 108 -18.15 -11.66 -14.54
C PRO A 108 -17.34 -10.74 -13.63
N ILE A 109 -16.52 -9.89 -14.25
CA ILE A 109 -15.85 -8.80 -13.54
C ILE A 109 -16.90 -7.75 -13.17
N PRO A 110 -16.93 -7.22 -11.94
CA PRO A 110 -17.85 -6.17 -11.57
C PRO A 110 -17.68 -4.94 -12.49
N GLU A 111 -18.79 -4.40 -12.97
CA GLU A 111 -18.74 -3.06 -13.54
C GLU A 111 -18.38 -2.07 -12.44
N ILE A 112 -17.30 -1.32 -12.64
CA ILE A 112 -16.92 -0.25 -11.73
C ILE A 112 -18.09 0.72 -11.73
N SER A 113 -18.75 0.89 -10.57
CA SER A 113 -19.87 1.83 -10.47
C SER A 113 -19.37 3.22 -10.92
N ASP A 114 -20.23 3.98 -11.62
CA ASP A 114 -19.91 5.34 -12.09
C ASP A 114 -19.34 6.23 -10.97
N ALA A 115 -19.66 5.96 -9.71
CA ALA A 115 -19.09 6.62 -8.54
C ALA A 115 -17.62 6.24 -8.28
N ALA A 116 -17.21 5.00 -8.54
CA ALA A 116 -15.80 4.59 -8.41
C ALA A 116 -14.99 4.98 -9.65
N ALA A 117 -15.60 4.89 -10.83
CA ALA A 117 -15.05 5.44 -12.08
C ALA A 117 -14.95 6.98 -12.00
N ALA A 118 -15.96 7.66 -11.46
CA ALA A 118 -15.93 9.10 -11.21
C ALA A 118 -14.90 9.48 -10.13
N SER A 119 -14.66 8.65 -9.12
CA SER A 119 -13.58 8.89 -8.16
C SER A 119 -12.20 8.69 -8.80
N ALA A 120 -12.03 7.69 -9.65
CA ALA A 120 -10.81 7.49 -10.43
C ALA A 120 -10.63 8.58 -11.50
N GLU A 121 -11.71 9.04 -12.15
CA GLU A 121 -11.69 10.20 -13.05
C GLU A 121 -11.52 11.53 -12.31
N ILE A 122 -12.07 11.70 -11.11
CA ILE A 122 -11.85 12.87 -10.26
C ILE A 122 -10.41 12.88 -9.74
N ILE A 123 -9.82 11.73 -9.39
CA ILE A 123 -8.40 11.61 -9.08
C ILE A 123 -7.55 11.86 -10.34
N ALA A 124 -7.98 11.40 -11.51
CA ALA A 124 -7.33 11.68 -12.79
C ALA A 124 -7.60 13.09 -13.33
N ALA A 125 -8.74 13.71 -13.00
CA ALA A 125 -9.17 15.02 -13.45
C ALA A 125 -9.00 16.14 -12.40
N SER A 126 -8.80 15.81 -11.13
CA SER A 126 -8.52 16.78 -10.06
C SER A 126 -7.08 17.29 -10.08
N GLY A 127 -6.65 17.67 -11.28
CA GLY A 127 -5.36 18.28 -11.50
C GLY A 127 -4.29 17.22 -11.71
N SER A 128 -3.98 17.02 -12.92
CA SER A 128 -2.90 16.24 -13.48
C SER A 128 -1.51 16.72 -13.04
N PHE A 129 -1.28 16.89 -11.73
CA PHE A 129 0.08 17.02 -11.25
C PHE A 129 0.69 15.63 -11.22
N ILE A 130 1.57 15.38 -12.18
CA ILE A 130 2.27 14.11 -12.30
C ILE A 130 3.61 14.24 -11.59
N CYS A 131 3.81 13.43 -10.57
CA CYS A 131 5.08 13.32 -9.89
C CYS A 131 6.19 12.95 -10.88
N LYS A 132 7.18 13.81 -11.06
CA LYS A 132 8.27 13.58 -12.00
C LYS A 132 9.12 12.35 -11.64
N ARG A 133 9.19 12.03 -10.35
CA ARG A 133 9.92 10.86 -9.87
C ARG A 133 9.20 9.54 -10.14
N THR A 134 7.90 9.48 -9.82
CA THR A 134 7.13 8.21 -9.84
C THR A 134 6.32 8.05 -11.12
N GLY A 135 6.09 9.14 -11.88
CA GLY A 135 5.19 9.14 -13.03
C GLY A 135 3.72 8.96 -12.67
N THR A 136 3.38 9.00 -11.38
CA THR A 136 2.01 8.82 -10.89
C THR A 136 1.34 10.18 -10.65
N PRO A 137 0.01 10.30 -10.90
CA PRO A 137 -0.73 11.48 -10.51
C PRO A 137 -0.86 11.57 -8.99
N GLY A 138 -0.91 12.78 -8.45
CA GLY A 138 -1.08 13.04 -7.01
C GLY A 138 -1.36 14.51 -6.75
N SER A 139 -1.38 14.88 -5.46
CA SER A 139 -1.65 16.23 -5.01
C SER A 139 -0.43 17.14 -5.12
N GLU A 140 -0.61 18.39 -5.55
CA GLU A 140 0.45 19.40 -5.54
C GLU A 140 0.78 19.82 -4.09
N LEU A 141 2.06 20.14 -3.82
CA LEU A 141 2.41 20.80 -2.57
C LEU A 141 1.89 22.25 -2.57
N GLU A 142 1.18 22.64 -1.52
CA GLU A 142 0.65 24.00 -1.38
C GLU A 142 1.73 25.09 -1.36
N SER A 143 2.95 24.71 -0.96
CA SER A 143 4.11 25.59 -0.91
C SER A 143 5.42 24.79 -0.91
N PRO A 144 6.54 25.42 -1.33
CA PRO A 144 7.85 24.79 -1.21
C PRO A 144 8.15 24.35 0.23
N PRO A 145 8.65 23.11 0.46
CA PRO A 145 8.91 22.59 1.80
C PRO A 145 10.02 23.35 2.54
N PHE A 146 10.88 24.02 1.80
CA PHE A 146 11.91 24.92 2.32
C PHE A 146 12.30 25.95 1.26
N LYS A 147 13.02 27.01 1.65
CA LYS A 147 13.43 28.09 0.76
C LYS A 147 14.60 27.67 -0.14
N GLY A 148 14.56 28.10 -1.37
CA GLY A 148 15.62 27.93 -2.35
C GLY A 148 15.24 27.10 -3.56
N PRO A 149 16.14 26.99 -4.56
CA PRO A 149 15.82 26.40 -5.87
C PRO A 149 15.38 24.92 -5.77
N ILE A 150 15.94 24.16 -4.84
CA ILE A 150 15.57 22.75 -4.63
C ILE A 150 14.15 22.66 -4.05
N GLY A 151 13.79 23.49 -3.06
CA GLY A 151 12.44 23.49 -2.48
C GLY A 151 11.37 23.91 -3.49
N GLU A 152 11.67 24.89 -4.34
CA GLU A 152 10.80 25.31 -5.44
C GLU A 152 10.65 24.20 -6.48
N TRP A 153 11.74 23.57 -6.87
CA TRP A 153 11.69 22.44 -7.79
C TRP A 153 10.87 21.26 -7.23
N ILE A 154 10.99 20.97 -5.93
CA ILE A 154 10.18 19.91 -5.27
C ILE A 154 8.70 20.27 -5.36
N ALA A 155 8.31 21.49 -5.04
CA ALA A 155 6.91 21.92 -5.12
C ALA A 155 6.32 21.81 -6.55
N GLU A 156 7.14 22.06 -7.56
CA GLU A 156 6.74 22.01 -8.97
C GLU A 156 6.78 20.62 -9.61
N ASN A 157 7.46 19.64 -9.01
CA ASN A 157 7.73 18.36 -9.66
C ASN A 157 7.39 17.13 -8.82
N ILE A 158 7.16 17.28 -7.52
CA ILE A 158 6.94 16.18 -6.58
C ILE A 158 5.56 16.31 -5.92
N THR A 159 4.81 15.22 -5.86
CA THR A 159 3.50 15.18 -5.19
C THR A 159 3.64 15.12 -3.66
N VAL A 160 2.60 15.55 -2.94
CA VAL A 160 2.49 15.44 -1.47
C VAL A 160 2.77 14.01 -1.02
N GLU A 161 2.19 13.02 -1.71
CA GLU A 161 2.32 11.61 -1.37
C GLU A 161 3.79 11.12 -1.48
N THR A 162 4.53 11.60 -2.48
CA THR A 162 5.96 11.29 -2.63
C THR A 162 6.82 12.03 -1.61
N TRP A 163 6.44 13.27 -1.28
CA TRP A 163 7.09 14.04 -0.23
C TRP A 163 6.91 13.39 1.15
N ASP A 164 5.71 12.93 1.49
CA ASP A 164 5.43 12.21 2.75
C ASP A 164 6.22 10.89 2.85
N GLN A 165 6.38 10.18 1.72
CA GLN A 165 7.27 9.01 1.67
C GLN A 165 8.72 9.38 1.99
N TRP A 166 9.20 10.53 1.48
CA TRP A 166 10.52 11.03 1.84
C TRP A 166 10.62 11.36 3.34
N ILE A 167 9.65 12.02 3.94
CA ILE A 167 9.66 12.33 5.38
C ILE A 167 9.82 11.05 6.21
N GLY A 168 9.08 9.99 5.85
CA GLY A 168 9.24 8.67 6.49
C GLY A 168 10.62 8.03 6.27
N GLN A 169 11.15 8.12 5.05
CA GLN A 169 12.46 7.57 4.71
C GLN A 169 13.60 8.40 5.32
N GLY A 170 13.50 9.73 5.28
CA GLY A 170 14.49 10.63 5.85
C GLY A 170 14.68 10.42 7.36
N THR A 171 13.59 10.14 8.08
CA THR A 171 13.66 9.76 9.50
C THR A 171 14.49 8.48 9.70
N LYS A 172 14.36 7.49 8.83
CA LYS A 172 15.18 6.25 8.89
C LYS A 172 16.65 6.56 8.59
N VAL A 173 16.94 7.39 7.59
CA VAL A 173 18.31 7.81 7.24
C VAL A 173 18.98 8.47 8.44
N ILE A 174 18.30 9.42 9.11
CA ILE A 174 18.82 10.08 10.32
C ILE A 174 19.17 9.04 11.40
N ASN A 175 18.26 8.10 11.67
CA ASN A 175 18.44 7.10 12.73
C ASN A 175 19.53 6.07 12.39
N GLU A 176 19.55 5.55 11.17
CA GLU A 176 20.51 4.51 10.75
C GLU A 176 21.94 5.05 10.63
N MET A 177 22.08 6.25 10.10
CA MET A 177 23.37 6.92 9.94
C MET A 177 23.77 7.76 11.16
N ARG A 178 22.87 7.89 12.15
CA ARG A 178 23.07 8.68 13.40
C ARG A 178 23.44 10.12 13.09
N LEU A 179 22.76 10.72 12.11
CA LEU A 179 23.03 12.09 11.71
C LEU A 179 22.58 13.09 12.77
N ASP A 180 23.42 14.09 13.01
CA ASP A 180 23.11 15.27 13.80
C ASP A 180 22.95 16.47 12.88
N LEU A 181 21.71 16.78 12.50
CA LEU A 181 21.39 17.84 11.54
C LEU A 181 21.78 19.25 12.00
N SER A 182 22.28 19.43 13.23
CA SER A 182 22.91 20.67 13.67
C SER A 182 24.34 20.84 13.11
N ARG A 183 24.93 19.76 12.58
CA ARG A 183 26.26 19.74 12.00
C ARG A 183 26.15 19.91 10.48
N PRO A 184 26.89 20.86 9.89
CA PRO A 184 26.79 21.13 8.44
C PRO A 184 27.09 19.91 7.56
N GLU A 185 28.02 19.06 7.96
CA GLU A 185 28.41 17.83 7.25
C GLU A 185 27.29 16.78 7.22
N ASP A 186 26.60 16.59 8.36
CA ASP A 186 25.49 15.62 8.48
C ASP A 186 24.24 16.16 7.77
N SER A 187 24.00 17.48 7.83
CA SER A 187 22.93 18.12 7.07
C SER A 187 23.15 17.97 5.56
N ALA A 188 24.37 18.19 5.07
CA ALA A 188 24.70 18.02 3.65
C ALA A 188 24.48 16.56 3.18
N MET A 189 24.85 15.58 4.03
CA MET A 189 24.61 14.16 3.74
C MET A 189 23.11 13.81 3.69
N TYR A 190 22.33 14.38 4.60
CA TYR A 190 20.86 14.22 4.58
C TYR A 190 20.25 14.84 3.33
N ASP A 191 20.69 16.03 2.94
CA ASP A 191 20.23 16.71 1.72
C ASP A 191 20.61 15.93 0.45
N GLU A 192 21.77 15.29 0.40
CA GLU A 192 22.19 14.43 -0.71
C GLU A 192 21.25 13.22 -0.84
N HIS A 193 20.93 12.53 0.25
CA HIS A 193 19.97 11.42 0.26
C HIS A 193 18.56 11.87 -0.16
N MET A 194 18.13 13.06 0.27
CA MET A 194 16.87 13.65 -0.16
C MET A 194 16.84 13.89 -1.67
N ASN A 195 17.90 14.51 -2.20
CA ASN A 195 18.02 14.83 -3.61
C ASN A 195 18.02 13.58 -4.48
N GLU A 196 18.73 12.54 -4.06
CA GLU A 196 18.72 11.23 -4.74
C GLU A 196 17.34 10.57 -4.68
N PHE A 197 16.73 10.55 -3.48
CA PHE A 197 15.41 9.95 -3.31
C PHE A 197 14.35 10.66 -4.15
N LEU A 198 14.35 11.97 -4.23
CA LEU A 198 13.36 12.76 -4.98
C LEU A 198 13.71 12.90 -6.47
N GLY A 199 14.93 12.54 -6.87
CA GLY A 199 15.40 12.67 -8.24
C GLY A 199 15.65 14.13 -8.65
N VAL A 200 16.13 14.96 -7.71
CA VAL A 200 16.49 16.36 -7.98
C VAL A 200 17.64 16.39 -9.00
N PRO A 201 17.55 17.22 -10.07
CA PRO A 201 18.59 17.33 -11.06
C PRO A 201 19.94 17.78 -10.48
N GLU A 202 21.05 17.27 -11.02
CA GLU A 202 22.40 17.62 -10.54
C GLU A 202 22.72 19.12 -10.66
N GLU A 203 22.11 19.80 -11.62
CA GLU A 203 22.32 21.24 -11.83
C GLU A 203 21.75 22.12 -10.69
N LEU A 204 20.90 21.55 -9.81
CA LEU A 204 20.27 22.24 -8.68
C LEU A 204 20.88 21.88 -7.33
N ARG A 205 21.72 20.84 -7.29
CA ARG A 205 22.35 20.31 -6.07
C ARG A 205 23.51 21.14 -5.55
#